data_ceeb82b87f4806cb27fa8ba428aef93f
#
_entry.id   ceeb82b87f4806cb27fa8ba428aef93f
#
_cell.length_a   1.000
_cell.length_b   1.000
_cell.length_c   1.000
_cell.angle_alpha   90.00
_cell.angle_beta   90.00
_cell.angle_gamma   90.00
#
_symmetry.space_group_name_H-M   'P 1'
#
loop_
_entity.id
_entity.type
_entity.pdbx_description
1 polymer ?
#
loop_
_entity_poly.entity_id
_entity_poly.type
_entity_poly.pdbx_seq_one_letter_code
_entity_poly.pdbx_strand_id
1 'polypeptide(L)'
;MKHIFLISSCVFLLTACTSQPTSTEAVESQTLVVMAHDSFAVSEELVQSFEDANQAEIVFLQSGDAGAMLNKAILTKDAPLGDVLFGVDNTFLSRALEADIFEAYDSPALAEIPEEFKFDPSNHALPVDYGDVCINYDKSYFAENDLLVPQSLEELTKPEYKGLLVIENPATSSTGLAFLAATVSHFGNAFPDYWRALKENEVVVVDGWETAYYTNFSGSSGDGPQPMVVSYASSPAAEVVFAETPVDDAPTASIIAPDTCFRQIEFVGILKGTDQRALAEKFVDFMLGKQFQEDMPLQMFVYPVNPNAALPEAFVKYAQSAELPVTMPSELIAQNRDEWIQTWTDIVLK
;
A
#
# COMPACT_ATOMS: atom_id res chain seq x y z
N MET A 1 59.40 -64.23 63.65
CA MET A 1 59.39 -64.44 62.22
C MET A 1 58.17 -63.77 61.69
N LYS A 2 58.36 -62.61 61.09
CA LYS A 2 57.26 -61.73 60.56
C LYS A 2 57.23 -61.86 59.04
N HIS A 3 56.13 -62.32 58.50
CA HIS A 3 55.90 -62.35 57.05
C HIS A 3 55.30 -60.99 56.59
N ILE A 4 56.00 -60.37 55.67
CA ILE A 4 55.56 -59.14 55.02
C ILE A 4 54.85 -59.53 53.68
N PHE A 5 53.58 -59.22 53.58
CA PHE A 5 52.83 -59.32 52.30
C PHE A 5 52.92 -58.00 51.51
N LEU A 6 53.48 -58.11 50.33
CA LEU A 6 53.48 -57.01 49.37
C LEU A 6 52.16 -57.06 48.58
N ILE A 7 51.36 -56.02 48.67
CA ILE A 7 50.16 -55.84 47.84
C ILE A 7 50.56 -54.92 46.66
N SER A 8 50.57 -55.49 45.43
CA SER A 8 50.79 -54.76 44.18
C SER A 8 49.44 -54.11 43.78
N SER A 9 49.40 -52.78 43.79
CA SER A 9 48.20 -51.98 43.35
C SER A 9 48.33 -51.66 41.87
N CYS A 10 47.50 -52.32 41.03
CA CYS A 10 47.34 -51.98 39.63
C CYS A 10 46.41 -50.78 39.52
N VAL A 11 46.95 -49.63 39.10
CA VAL A 11 46.18 -48.45 38.79
C VAL A 11 45.72 -48.56 37.30
N PHE A 12 44.42 -48.80 37.13
CA PHE A 12 43.73 -48.69 35.83
C PHE A 12 43.48 -47.20 35.51
N LEU A 13 44.16 -46.63 34.55
CA LEU A 13 43.87 -45.32 33.97
C LEU A 13 42.67 -45.46 33.01
N LEU A 14 41.53 -45.06 33.46
CA LEU A 14 40.35 -44.86 32.60
C LEU A 14 40.46 -43.52 31.90
N THR A 15 40.81 -43.54 30.63
CA THR A 15 40.69 -42.37 29.71
C THR A 15 39.21 -42.16 29.41
N ALA A 16 38.58 -41.24 30.12
CA ALA A 16 37.26 -40.74 29.77
C ALA A 16 37.37 -39.78 28.56
N CYS A 17 36.95 -40.26 27.37
CA CYS A 17 36.66 -39.37 26.26
C CYS A 17 35.42 -38.52 26.62
N THR A 18 35.63 -37.29 27.07
CA THR A 18 34.59 -36.28 27.13
C THR A 18 34.32 -35.81 25.71
N SER A 19 33.29 -36.35 25.06
CA SER A 19 32.63 -35.72 23.92
C SER A 19 31.99 -34.43 24.44
N GLN A 20 32.57 -33.27 24.12
CA GLN A 20 31.91 -31.98 24.27
C GLN A 20 30.65 -32.00 23.41
N PRO A 21 29.48 -31.67 23.95
CA PRO A 21 28.34 -31.39 23.12
C PRO A 21 28.68 -30.14 22.33
N THR A 22 28.71 -30.26 21.01
CA THR A 22 28.69 -29.11 20.11
C THR A 22 27.35 -28.41 20.39
N SER A 23 27.37 -27.33 21.15
CA SER A 23 26.23 -26.44 21.22
C SER A 23 26.04 -25.89 19.84
N THR A 24 25.05 -26.37 19.11
CA THR A 24 24.47 -25.65 18.00
C THR A 24 23.87 -24.41 18.67
N GLU A 25 24.56 -23.27 18.61
CA GLU A 25 23.94 -22.00 18.89
C GLU A 25 22.76 -21.93 17.93
N ALA A 26 21.56 -21.91 18.46
CA ALA A 26 20.40 -21.55 17.69
C ALA A 26 20.69 -20.13 17.19
N VAL A 27 20.83 -19.97 15.87
CA VAL A 27 20.89 -18.66 15.26
C VAL A 27 19.56 -18.01 15.63
N GLU A 28 19.58 -16.99 16.49
CA GLU A 28 18.37 -16.20 16.77
C GLU A 28 17.87 -15.65 15.43
N SER A 29 16.65 -16.00 15.06
CA SER A 29 16.01 -15.45 13.87
C SER A 29 15.91 -13.93 14.03
N GLN A 30 16.40 -13.18 13.05
CA GLN A 30 16.24 -11.74 13.03
C GLN A 30 14.78 -11.41 12.71
N THR A 31 14.18 -10.48 13.43
CA THR A 31 12.81 -10.02 13.13
C THR A 31 12.90 -8.68 12.40
N LEU A 32 12.20 -8.56 11.27
CA LEU A 32 12.00 -7.31 10.55
C LEU A 32 10.55 -6.86 10.69
N VAL A 33 10.33 -5.67 11.20
CA VAL A 33 8.99 -5.08 11.32
C VAL A 33 8.73 -4.15 10.15
N VAL A 34 7.72 -4.47 9.35
CA VAL A 34 7.29 -3.66 8.20
C VAL A 34 6.00 -2.94 8.56
N MET A 35 6.05 -1.62 8.70
CA MET A 35 4.87 -0.79 8.82
C MET A 35 4.21 -0.68 7.45
N ALA A 36 2.93 -0.98 7.36
CA ALA A 36 2.15 -0.86 6.13
C ALA A 36 0.75 -0.29 6.41
N HIS A 37 0.07 0.20 5.37
CA HIS A 37 -1.33 0.55 5.46
C HIS A 37 -2.21 -0.71 5.61
N ASP A 38 -3.46 -0.53 6.03
CA ASP A 38 -4.34 -1.64 6.41
C ASP A 38 -4.68 -2.57 5.23
N SER A 39 -4.70 -2.04 4.00
CA SER A 39 -5.00 -2.79 2.78
C SER A 39 -3.78 -3.52 2.19
N PHE A 40 -2.61 -3.46 2.82
CA PHE A 40 -1.43 -4.17 2.32
C PHE A 40 -1.62 -5.68 2.42
N ALA A 41 -1.36 -6.35 1.30
CA ALA A 41 -1.40 -7.80 1.19
C ALA A 41 -0.23 -8.32 0.33
N VAL A 42 0.26 -9.50 0.67
CA VAL A 42 1.29 -10.25 -0.03
C VAL A 42 1.06 -11.74 0.21
N SER A 43 1.37 -12.61 -0.74
CA SER A 43 1.17 -14.05 -0.56
C SER A 43 2.08 -14.62 0.53
N GLU A 44 1.52 -15.52 1.36
CA GLU A 44 2.25 -16.16 2.47
C GLU A 44 3.48 -16.93 1.96
N GLU A 45 3.36 -17.60 0.80
CA GLU A 45 4.46 -18.36 0.20
C GLU A 45 5.64 -17.46 -0.17
N LEU A 46 5.34 -16.24 -0.62
CA LEU A 46 6.39 -15.28 -1.00
C LEU A 46 7.10 -14.73 0.24
N VAL A 47 6.37 -14.42 1.30
CA VAL A 47 6.93 -14.02 2.60
C VAL A 47 7.81 -15.14 3.16
N GLN A 48 7.31 -16.37 3.21
CA GLN A 48 8.05 -17.53 3.70
C GLN A 48 9.35 -17.77 2.91
N SER A 49 9.30 -17.56 1.58
CA SER A 49 10.50 -17.67 0.73
C SER A 49 11.58 -16.67 1.12
N PHE A 50 11.21 -15.43 1.47
CA PHE A 50 12.13 -14.42 1.96
C PHE A 50 12.69 -14.77 3.34
N GLU A 51 11.82 -15.22 4.26
CA GLU A 51 12.18 -15.61 5.62
C GLU A 51 13.18 -16.77 5.62
N ASP A 52 12.92 -17.82 4.85
CA ASP A 52 13.80 -18.99 4.71
C ASP A 52 15.18 -18.61 4.13
N ALA A 53 15.18 -17.74 3.10
CA ALA A 53 16.42 -17.30 2.45
C ALA A 53 17.31 -16.44 3.37
N ASN A 54 16.70 -15.72 4.30
CA ASN A 54 17.39 -14.77 5.18
C ASN A 54 17.49 -15.22 6.64
N GLN A 55 16.88 -16.36 7.03
CA GLN A 55 16.77 -16.83 8.41
C GLN A 55 16.17 -15.73 9.30
N ALA A 56 15.08 -15.12 8.84
CA ALA A 56 14.41 -13.99 9.46
C ALA A 56 12.92 -14.27 9.63
N GLU A 57 12.26 -13.46 10.42
CA GLU A 57 10.81 -13.40 10.60
C GLU A 57 10.32 -12.01 10.18
N ILE A 58 9.28 -11.93 9.35
CA ILE A 58 8.67 -10.68 8.92
C ILE A 58 7.39 -10.44 9.72
N VAL A 59 7.29 -9.30 10.36
CA VAL A 59 6.10 -8.87 11.09
C VAL A 59 5.50 -7.64 10.40
N PHE A 60 4.31 -7.79 9.82
CA PHE A 60 3.58 -6.66 9.25
C PHE A 60 2.79 -5.92 10.34
N LEU A 61 3.08 -4.63 10.50
CA LEU A 61 2.39 -3.73 11.42
C LEU A 61 1.42 -2.85 10.63
N GLN A 62 0.18 -3.31 10.47
CA GLN A 62 -0.89 -2.51 9.90
C GLN A 62 -1.17 -1.28 10.77
N SER A 63 -1.27 -0.09 10.16
CA SER A 63 -1.18 1.17 10.87
C SER A 63 -2.22 2.22 10.46
N GLY A 64 -3.34 1.79 9.93
CA GLY A 64 -4.38 2.65 9.35
C GLY A 64 -4.12 2.89 7.86
N ASP A 65 -4.93 3.70 7.22
CA ASP A 65 -4.70 4.13 5.84
C ASP A 65 -3.42 4.99 5.74
N ALA A 66 -2.88 5.18 4.54
CA ALA A 66 -1.54 5.74 4.28
C ALA A 66 -1.25 7.05 5.01
N GLY A 67 -2.21 7.99 5.07
CA GLY A 67 -2.05 9.25 5.79
C GLY A 67 -1.98 9.07 7.31
N ALA A 68 -2.79 8.16 7.87
CA ALA A 68 -2.77 7.82 9.29
C ALA A 68 -1.48 7.10 9.67
N MET A 69 -1.04 6.14 8.84
CA MET A 69 0.22 5.42 8.98
C MET A 69 1.42 6.37 8.99
N LEU A 70 1.49 7.28 8.01
CA LEU A 70 2.57 8.27 7.94
C LEU A 70 2.58 9.20 9.16
N ASN A 71 1.42 9.65 9.62
CA ASN A 71 1.32 10.43 10.85
C ASN A 71 1.90 9.68 12.05
N LYS A 72 1.59 8.39 12.19
CA LYS A 72 2.11 7.52 13.24
C LYS A 72 3.64 7.38 13.14
N ALA A 73 4.18 7.14 11.93
CA ALA A 73 5.62 7.04 11.72
C ALA A 73 6.35 8.35 12.07
N ILE A 74 5.80 9.51 11.70
CA ILE A 74 6.38 10.82 12.03
C ILE A 74 6.38 11.08 13.54
N LEU A 75 5.27 10.78 14.23
CA LEU A 75 5.15 10.97 15.67
C LEU A 75 6.09 10.08 16.48
N THR A 76 6.48 8.95 15.92
CA THR A 76 7.35 7.96 16.58
C THR A 76 8.77 7.93 16.02
N LYS A 77 9.18 8.91 15.20
CA LYS A 77 10.46 8.89 14.48
C LYS A 77 11.71 8.77 15.37
N ASP A 78 11.65 9.25 16.63
CA ASP A 78 12.76 9.13 17.59
C ASP A 78 12.82 7.73 18.26
N ALA A 79 11.78 6.92 18.10
CA ALA A 79 11.70 5.53 18.52
C ALA A 79 10.75 4.81 17.52
N PRO A 80 11.24 4.48 16.32
CA PRO A 80 10.42 3.96 15.23
C PRO A 80 9.75 2.64 15.63
N LEU A 81 8.52 2.45 15.16
CA LEU A 81 7.73 1.24 15.46
C LEU A 81 8.05 0.08 14.51
N GLY A 82 8.84 0.34 13.48
CA GLY A 82 9.25 -0.66 12.49
C GLY A 82 10.61 -0.32 11.88
N ASP A 83 11.05 -1.19 11.00
CA ASP A 83 12.33 -1.11 10.29
C ASP A 83 12.15 -0.58 8.87
N VAL A 84 11.03 -0.91 8.26
CA VAL A 84 10.63 -0.51 6.90
C VAL A 84 9.22 0.07 6.96
N LEU A 85 8.94 1.04 6.10
CA LEU A 85 7.60 1.57 5.89
C LEU A 85 7.26 1.46 4.41
N PHE A 86 6.10 0.86 4.10
CA PHE A 86 5.54 0.74 2.76
C PHE A 86 4.16 1.39 2.68
N GLY A 87 3.85 2.02 1.53
CA GLY A 87 2.53 2.56 1.22
C GLY A 87 2.38 4.06 1.45
N VAL A 88 3.51 4.79 1.55
CA VAL A 88 3.50 6.24 1.33
C VAL A 88 3.44 6.46 -0.17
N ASP A 89 2.46 7.21 -0.64
CA ASP A 89 2.29 7.52 -2.05
C ASP A 89 2.83 8.90 -2.45
N ASN A 90 2.82 9.19 -3.75
CA ASN A 90 3.31 10.46 -4.29
C ASN A 90 2.54 11.70 -3.77
N THR A 91 1.35 11.55 -3.18
CA THR A 91 0.62 12.67 -2.56
C THR A 91 1.14 12.99 -1.15
N PHE A 92 1.67 12.00 -0.44
CA PHE A 92 2.25 12.13 0.89
C PHE A 92 3.79 12.11 0.92
N LEU A 93 4.46 11.77 -0.20
CA LEU A 93 5.91 11.57 -0.27
C LEU A 93 6.71 12.76 0.27
N SER A 94 6.38 13.97 -0.17
CA SER A 94 7.08 15.19 0.28
C SER A 94 7.07 15.34 1.80
N ARG A 95 5.94 15.02 2.44
CA ARG A 95 5.79 15.09 3.90
C ARG A 95 6.65 14.04 4.62
N ALA A 96 6.77 12.84 4.05
CA ALA A 96 7.63 11.79 4.60
C ALA A 96 9.12 12.20 4.52
N LEU A 97 9.53 12.76 3.37
CA LEU A 97 10.91 13.23 3.15
C LEU A 97 11.24 14.43 4.04
N GLU A 98 10.35 15.44 4.16
CA GLU A 98 10.52 16.58 5.03
C GLU A 98 10.60 16.22 6.52
N ALA A 99 9.85 15.18 6.93
CA ALA A 99 9.90 14.67 8.31
C ALA A 99 11.21 13.94 8.63
N ASP A 100 12.01 13.62 7.60
CA ASP A 100 13.33 12.97 7.69
C ASP A 100 13.26 11.61 8.40
N ILE A 101 12.25 10.79 8.05
CA ILE A 101 12.00 9.48 8.68
C ILE A 101 12.72 8.33 8.00
N PHE A 102 13.26 8.52 6.81
CA PHE A 102 13.89 7.46 6.02
C PHE A 102 15.41 7.59 5.93
N GLU A 103 16.06 6.46 5.75
CA GLU A 103 17.47 6.35 5.36
C GLU A 103 17.58 6.07 3.86
N ALA A 104 18.51 6.74 3.17
CA ALA A 104 18.73 6.51 1.75
C ALA A 104 19.28 5.10 1.48
N TYR A 105 18.78 4.47 0.40
CA TYR A 105 19.25 3.17 -0.08
C TYR A 105 19.27 3.10 -1.60
N ASP A 106 20.47 2.89 -2.16
CA ASP A 106 20.70 2.69 -3.59
C ASP A 106 20.46 1.23 -3.97
N SER A 107 19.20 0.81 -4.05
CA SER A 107 18.87 -0.55 -4.46
C SER A 107 19.33 -0.83 -5.89
N PRO A 108 20.05 -1.95 -6.15
CA PRO A 108 20.41 -2.35 -7.50
C PRO A 108 19.19 -2.64 -8.39
N ALA A 109 18.05 -2.98 -7.80
CA ALA A 109 16.81 -3.24 -8.52
C ALA A 109 16.23 -1.98 -9.18
N LEU A 110 16.59 -0.77 -8.71
CA LEU A 110 16.18 0.49 -9.35
C LEU A 110 16.62 0.61 -10.82
N ALA A 111 17.65 -0.16 -11.23
CA ALA A 111 18.10 -0.16 -12.62
C ALA A 111 17.03 -0.70 -13.60
N GLU A 112 16.10 -1.51 -13.11
CA GLU A 112 14.99 -2.07 -13.90
C GLU A 112 13.72 -1.22 -13.87
N ILE A 113 13.64 -0.24 -12.95
CA ILE A 113 12.45 0.60 -12.78
C ILE A 113 12.55 1.84 -13.69
N PRO A 114 11.48 2.16 -14.46
CA PRO A 114 11.43 3.37 -15.28
C PRO A 114 11.59 4.67 -14.46
N GLU A 115 12.23 5.67 -15.08
CA GLU A 115 12.50 6.96 -14.43
C GLU A 115 11.23 7.70 -14.02
N GLU A 116 10.14 7.49 -14.74
CA GLU A 116 8.84 8.13 -14.47
C GLU A 116 8.23 7.77 -13.12
N PHE A 117 8.68 6.68 -12.46
CA PHE A 117 8.26 6.29 -11.12
C PHE A 117 9.21 6.77 -10.02
N LYS A 118 10.41 7.26 -10.36
CA LYS A 118 11.45 7.65 -9.40
C LYS A 118 11.28 9.11 -8.95
N PHE A 119 10.34 9.33 -8.04
CA PHE A 119 10.00 10.67 -7.56
C PHE A 119 10.99 11.23 -6.51
N ASP A 120 11.77 10.36 -5.87
CA ASP A 120 12.82 10.78 -4.93
C ASP A 120 14.23 10.48 -5.48
N PRO A 121 14.93 11.47 -6.05
CA PRO A 121 16.28 11.28 -6.58
C PRO A 121 17.33 11.01 -5.50
N SER A 122 16.97 11.14 -4.22
CA SER A 122 17.87 10.86 -3.08
C SER A 122 17.72 9.43 -2.53
N ASN A 123 16.83 8.61 -3.12
CA ASN A 123 16.59 7.21 -2.80
C ASN A 123 16.25 6.93 -1.32
N HIS A 124 15.57 7.85 -0.64
CA HIS A 124 14.99 7.61 0.67
C HIS A 124 13.66 6.85 0.57
N ALA A 125 12.95 7.03 -0.56
CA ALA A 125 11.72 6.34 -0.88
C ALA A 125 11.79 5.75 -2.29
N LEU A 126 11.62 4.44 -2.40
CA LEU A 126 11.77 3.71 -3.65
C LEU A 126 10.39 3.26 -4.15
N PRO A 127 10.05 3.43 -5.45
CA PRO A 127 8.74 3.07 -5.99
C PRO A 127 8.55 1.57 -6.06
N VAL A 128 7.35 1.10 -5.68
CA VAL A 128 7.00 -0.34 -5.66
C VAL A 128 5.90 -0.66 -6.65
N ASP A 129 4.82 0.12 -6.65
CA ASP A 129 3.66 -0.10 -7.48
C ASP A 129 2.99 1.22 -7.87
N TYR A 130 1.98 1.12 -8.75
CA TYR A 130 1.15 2.26 -9.12
C TYR A 130 -0.27 1.84 -9.48
N GLY A 131 -1.19 2.78 -9.30
CA GLY A 131 -2.58 2.64 -9.73
C GLY A 131 -3.18 3.98 -10.12
N ASP A 132 -4.28 3.95 -10.84
CA ASP A 132 -5.06 5.15 -11.14
C ASP A 132 -6.25 5.20 -10.18
N VAL A 133 -6.23 6.14 -9.25
CA VAL A 133 -7.36 6.42 -8.36
C VAL A 133 -8.43 7.12 -9.15
N CYS A 134 -9.56 6.44 -9.33
CA CYS A 134 -10.72 6.87 -10.14
C CYS A 134 -12.01 6.72 -9.31
N ILE A 135 -13.15 6.68 -9.96
CA ILE A 135 -14.43 6.37 -9.34
C ILE A 135 -14.92 5.03 -9.90
N ASN A 136 -15.12 4.05 -9.03
CA ASN A 136 -15.73 2.79 -9.41
C ASN A 136 -17.24 2.85 -9.22
N TYR A 137 -17.97 2.09 -10.02
CA TYR A 137 -19.43 2.02 -9.95
C TYR A 137 -19.94 0.59 -10.07
N ASP A 138 -21.07 0.33 -9.42
CA ASP A 138 -21.83 -0.92 -9.47
C ASP A 138 -22.69 -0.97 -10.72
N LYS A 139 -22.35 -1.82 -11.69
CA LYS A 139 -23.08 -1.95 -12.96
C LYS A 139 -24.53 -2.33 -12.77
N SER A 140 -24.82 -3.20 -11.79
CA SER A 140 -26.17 -3.69 -11.55
C SER A 140 -27.08 -2.59 -11.01
N TYR A 141 -26.60 -1.80 -10.06
CA TYR A 141 -27.34 -0.66 -9.52
C TYR A 141 -27.72 0.34 -10.63
N PHE A 142 -26.75 0.72 -11.47
CA PHE A 142 -27.00 1.68 -12.56
C PHE A 142 -28.00 1.14 -13.58
N ALA A 143 -27.92 -0.15 -13.93
CA ALA A 143 -28.85 -0.79 -14.86
C ALA A 143 -30.26 -0.93 -14.29
N GLU A 144 -30.41 -1.34 -13.03
CA GLU A 144 -31.71 -1.53 -12.37
C GLU A 144 -32.46 -0.22 -12.14
N ASN A 145 -31.73 0.89 -11.96
CA ASN A 145 -32.32 2.21 -11.73
C ASN A 145 -32.44 3.08 -13.01
N ASP A 146 -32.09 2.52 -14.20
CA ASP A 146 -32.07 3.24 -15.47
C ASP A 146 -31.25 4.55 -15.39
N LEU A 147 -30.13 4.50 -14.64
CA LEU A 147 -29.27 5.63 -14.36
C LEU A 147 -28.06 5.60 -15.30
N LEU A 148 -27.74 6.75 -15.89
CA LEU A 148 -26.55 6.89 -16.73
C LEU A 148 -25.30 6.94 -15.84
N VAL A 149 -24.20 6.33 -16.29
CA VAL A 149 -22.90 6.44 -15.62
C VAL A 149 -22.32 7.84 -15.85
N PRO A 150 -21.90 8.57 -14.79
CA PRO A 150 -21.27 9.89 -14.94
C PRO A 150 -20.04 9.82 -15.85
N GLN A 151 -19.84 10.83 -16.69
CA GLN A 151 -18.73 10.89 -17.62
C GLN A 151 -17.75 12.05 -17.32
N SER A 152 -17.99 12.79 -16.23
CA SER A 152 -17.08 13.85 -15.75
C SER A 152 -17.28 14.10 -14.26
N LEU A 153 -16.35 14.85 -13.66
CA LEU A 153 -16.44 15.26 -12.26
C LEU A 153 -17.67 16.17 -12.02
N GLU A 154 -18.03 17.04 -12.97
CA GLU A 154 -19.20 17.92 -12.85
C GLU A 154 -20.50 17.12 -12.75
N GLU A 155 -20.59 16.01 -13.48
CA GLU A 155 -21.80 15.18 -13.46
C GLU A 155 -22.11 14.59 -12.09
N LEU A 156 -21.11 14.32 -11.25
CA LEU A 156 -21.28 13.81 -9.89
C LEU A 156 -22.09 14.78 -8.99
N THR A 157 -22.15 16.06 -9.35
CA THR A 157 -22.91 17.05 -8.59
C THR A 157 -24.40 17.15 -9.01
N LYS A 158 -24.81 16.40 -10.04
CA LYS A 158 -26.19 16.40 -10.51
C LYS A 158 -27.10 15.71 -9.50
N PRO A 159 -28.38 16.16 -9.38
CA PRO A 159 -29.32 15.63 -8.40
C PRO A 159 -29.60 14.12 -8.50
N GLU A 160 -29.47 13.52 -9.68
CA GLU A 160 -29.65 12.08 -9.89
C GLU A 160 -28.61 11.21 -9.19
N TYR A 161 -27.43 11.77 -8.82
CA TYR A 161 -26.36 11.06 -8.11
C TYR A 161 -26.29 11.42 -6.63
N LYS A 162 -27.34 12.05 -6.10
CA LYS A 162 -27.39 12.49 -4.71
C LYS A 162 -27.28 11.33 -3.74
N GLY A 163 -26.26 11.37 -2.85
CA GLY A 163 -26.00 10.35 -1.84
C GLY A 163 -25.41 9.04 -2.38
N LEU A 164 -25.07 8.97 -3.66
CA LEU A 164 -24.62 7.74 -4.32
C LEU A 164 -23.10 7.55 -4.31
N LEU A 165 -22.32 8.56 -3.94
CA LEU A 165 -20.86 8.52 -3.94
C LEU A 165 -20.30 8.45 -2.51
N VAL A 166 -19.43 7.49 -2.24
CA VAL A 166 -18.56 7.47 -1.05
C VAL A 166 -17.13 7.79 -1.45
N ILE A 167 -16.48 8.58 -0.62
CA ILE A 167 -15.09 9.00 -0.75
C ILE A 167 -14.37 8.87 0.59
N GLU A 168 -13.06 8.91 0.56
CA GLU A 168 -12.22 8.92 1.76
C GLU A 168 -11.82 10.34 2.16
N ASN A 169 -11.55 10.51 3.44
CA ASN A 169 -11.02 11.74 4.01
C ASN A 169 -9.58 11.97 3.52
N PRO A 170 -9.27 13.06 2.80
CA PRO A 170 -7.94 13.34 2.25
C PRO A 170 -6.86 13.58 3.31
N ALA A 171 -7.22 13.79 4.57
CA ALA A 171 -6.26 13.95 5.66
C ALA A 171 -5.71 12.61 6.17
N THR A 172 -6.45 11.51 5.97
CA THR A 172 -6.14 10.18 6.51
C THR A 172 -5.87 9.14 5.44
N SER A 173 -6.44 9.31 4.24
CA SER A 173 -6.39 8.35 3.13
C SER A 173 -5.65 8.91 1.91
N SER A 174 -4.83 8.08 1.29
CA SER A 174 -4.13 8.41 0.04
C SER A 174 -5.08 8.49 -1.16
N THR A 175 -6.05 7.58 -1.27
CA THR A 175 -7.08 7.63 -2.33
C THR A 175 -7.95 8.88 -2.20
N GLY A 176 -8.31 9.26 -0.97
CA GLY A 176 -9.01 10.52 -0.71
C GLY A 176 -8.22 11.75 -1.12
N LEU A 177 -6.91 11.78 -0.83
CA LEU A 177 -6.05 12.89 -1.25
C LEU A 177 -5.79 12.89 -2.76
N ALA A 178 -5.65 11.73 -3.38
CA ALA A 178 -5.54 11.59 -4.82
C ALA A 178 -6.79 12.14 -5.55
N PHE A 179 -7.98 11.82 -5.05
CA PHE A 179 -9.23 12.37 -5.60
C PHE A 179 -9.33 13.89 -5.39
N LEU A 180 -8.96 14.40 -4.20
CA LEU A 180 -8.88 15.84 -3.98
C LEU A 180 -7.91 16.50 -4.98
N ALA A 181 -6.72 15.93 -5.19
CA ALA A 181 -5.73 16.44 -6.13
C ALA A 181 -6.24 16.43 -7.59
N ALA A 182 -6.98 15.39 -8.00
CA ALA A 182 -7.65 15.37 -9.31
C ALA A 182 -8.63 16.52 -9.44
N THR A 183 -9.45 16.78 -8.42
CA THR A 183 -10.41 17.90 -8.44
C THR A 183 -9.71 19.28 -8.46
N VAL A 184 -8.61 19.43 -7.73
CA VAL A 184 -7.78 20.64 -7.76
C VAL A 184 -7.16 20.85 -9.13
N SER A 185 -6.65 19.79 -9.76
CA SER A 185 -6.08 19.85 -11.11
C SER A 185 -7.12 20.29 -12.12
N HIS A 186 -8.32 19.75 -12.06
CA HIS A 186 -9.40 20.01 -13.02
C HIS A 186 -10.02 21.39 -12.83
N PHE A 187 -10.40 21.74 -11.59
CA PHE A 187 -11.14 22.98 -11.31
C PHE A 187 -10.24 24.17 -10.94
N GLY A 188 -8.95 23.97 -10.68
CA GLY A 188 -8.05 25.02 -10.21
C GLY A 188 -8.61 25.72 -8.96
N ASN A 189 -8.63 27.04 -8.97
CA ASN A 189 -9.15 27.84 -7.85
C ASN A 189 -10.66 27.67 -7.59
N ALA A 190 -11.41 27.01 -8.47
CA ALA A 190 -12.84 26.74 -8.29
C ALA A 190 -13.13 25.39 -7.60
N PHE A 191 -12.08 24.61 -7.25
CA PHE A 191 -12.29 23.32 -6.54
C PHE A 191 -13.13 23.45 -5.25
N PRO A 192 -13.08 24.56 -4.49
CA PRO A 192 -13.94 24.71 -3.31
C PRO A 192 -15.44 24.77 -3.65
N ASP A 193 -15.79 25.35 -4.81
CA ASP A 193 -17.21 25.41 -5.25
C ASP A 193 -17.71 24.04 -5.66
N TYR A 194 -16.87 23.24 -6.33
CA TYR A 194 -17.16 21.86 -6.66
C TYR A 194 -17.42 21.02 -5.39
N TRP A 195 -16.58 21.15 -4.36
CA TRP A 195 -16.76 20.42 -3.11
C TRP A 195 -17.99 20.85 -2.31
N ARG A 196 -18.39 22.14 -2.39
CA ARG A 196 -19.70 22.58 -1.85
C ARG A 196 -20.85 21.90 -2.58
N ALA A 197 -20.79 21.81 -3.91
CA ALA A 197 -21.81 21.12 -4.70
C ALA A 197 -21.86 19.62 -4.39
N LEU A 198 -20.72 18.94 -4.21
CA LEU A 198 -20.70 17.53 -3.79
C LEU A 198 -21.28 17.34 -2.38
N LYS A 199 -20.97 18.26 -1.44
CA LYS A 199 -21.57 18.24 -0.10
C LYS A 199 -23.10 18.42 -0.15
N GLU A 200 -23.58 19.38 -0.93
CA GLU A 200 -25.03 19.58 -1.17
C GLU A 200 -25.67 18.37 -1.84
N ASN A 201 -24.88 17.62 -2.63
CA ASN A 201 -25.26 16.35 -3.24
C ASN A 201 -25.05 15.14 -2.30
N GLU A 202 -24.85 15.38 -1.00
CA GLU A 202 -24.78 14.38 0.06
C GLU A 202 -23.69 13.30 -0.17
N VAL A 203 -22.50 13.71 -0.64
CA VAL A 203 -21.36 12.82 -0.71
C VAL A 203 -21.06 12.20 0.67
N VAL A 204 -20.85 10.89 0.72
CA VAL A 204 -20.53 10.17 1.95
C VAL A 204 -19.00 10.18 2.14
N VAL A 205 -18.54 10.47 3.36
CA VAL A 205 -17.10 10.52 3.70
C VAL A 205 -16.80 9.51 4.78
N VAL A 206 -15.73 8.73 4.58
CA VAL A 206 -15.17 7.79 5.57
C VAL A 206 -13.68 8.03 5.74
N ASP A 207 -13.06 7.44 6.77
CA ASP A 207 -11.67 7.75 7.11
C ASP A 207 -10.61 6.96 6.30
N GLY A 208 -11.01 5.88 5.60
CA GLY A 208 -10.08 5.06 4.84
C GLY A 208 -10.75 4.20 3.77
N TRP A 209 -9.91 3.75 2.84
CA TRP A 209 -10.32 3.01 1.65
C TRP A 209 -11.03 1.69 1.97
N GLU A 210 -10.57 0.91 2.94
CA GLU A 210 -11.24 -0.35 3.31
C GLU A 210 -12.70 -0.15 3.73
N THR A 211 -12.96 0.91 4.51
CA THR A 211 -14.34 1.25 4.90
C THR A 211 -15.16 1.71 3.69
N ALA A 212 -14.58 2.53 2.81
CA ALA A 212 -15.25 2.98 1.60
C ALA A 212 -15.61 1.80 0.70
N TYR A 213 -14.64 0.93 0.44
CA TYR A 213 -14.76 -0.13 -0.55
C TYR A 213 -15.54 -1.35 -0.05
N TYR A 214 -15.23 -1.85 1.17
CA TYR A 214 -15.83 -3.09 1.68
C TYR A 214 -17.07 -2.88 2.56
N THR A 215 -17.31 -1.66 3.06
CA THR A 215 -18.48 -1.39 3.92
C THR A 215 -19.53 -0.53 3.22
N ASN A 216 -19.10 0.48 2.47
CA ASN A 216 -20.03 1.47 1.89
C ASN A 216 -20.38 1.18 0.43
N PHE A 217 -19.47 0.65 -0.36
CA PHE A 217 -19.70 0.38 -1.78
C PHE A 217 -20.58 -0.85 -2.00
N SER A 218 -21.60 -0.73 -2.85
CA SER A 218 -22.54 -1.83 -3.15
C SER A 218 -21.97 -2.88 -4.11
N GLY A 219 -21.00 -2.51 -4.93
CA GLY A 219 -20.43 -3.37 -5.96
C GLY A 219 -19.36 -4.34 -5.45
N SER A 220 -18.98 -4.26 -4.15
CA SER A 220 -18.04 -5.16 -3.49
C SER A 220 -18.75 -6.16 -2.57
N SER A 221 -17.97 -7.00 -1.90
CA SER A 221 -18.48 -8.00 -0.93
C SER A 221 -19.26 -7.42 0.26
N GLY A 222 -19.20 -6.10 0.50
CA GLY A 222 -19.83 -5.44 1.65
C GLY A 222 -21.30 -5.12 1.47
N ASP A 223 -21.87 -5.18 0.25
CA ASP A 223 -23.27 -4.84 -0.04
C ASP A 223 -23.69 -3.48 0.55
N GLY A 224 -22.80 -2.49 0.49
CA GLY A 224 -23.02 -1.17 1.06
C GLY A 224 -24.07 -0.35 0.30
N PRO A 225 -24.47 0.82 0.83
CA PRO A 225 -25.54 1.63 0.22
C PRO A 225 -25.09 2.55 -0.92
N GLN A 226 -23.79 2.75 -1.16
CA GLN A 226 -23.28 3.65 -2.19
C GLN A 226 -22.87 2.90 -3.45
N PRO A 227 -23.49 3.14 -4.62
CA PRO A 227 -23.14 2.48 -5.87
C PRO A 227 -21.93 3.11 -6.58
N MET A 228 -21.32 4.13 -6.02
CA MET A 228 -20.07 4.72 -6.49
C MET A 228 -19.08 4.90 -5.33
N VAL A 229 -17.79 4.63 -5.59
CA VAL A 229 -16.70 4.76 -4.62
C VAL A 229 -15.47 5.31 -5.30
N VAL A 230 -14.70 6.14 -4.60
CA VAL A 230 -13.34 6.48 -5.01
C VAL A 230 -12.45 5.26 -4.73
N SER A 231 -11.83 4.73 -5.78
CA SER A 231 -10.98 3.54 -5.71
C SER A 231 -10.09 3.43 -6.95
N TYR A 232 -9.37 2.33 -7.09
CA TYR A 232 -8.48 2.13 -8.23
C TYR A 232 -9.23 1.67 -9.49
N ALA A 233 -8.79 2.13 -10.65
CA ALA A 233 -9.33 1.68 -11.94
C ALA A 233 -9.14 0.17 -12.14
N SER A 234 -8.19 -0.44 -11.47
CA SER A 234 -7.91 -1.88 -11.49
C SER A 234 -8.78 -2.71 -10.56
N SER A 235 -9.51 -2.09 -9.60
CA SER A 235 -10.35 -2.81 -8.62
C SER A 235 -11.40 -3.75 -9.23
N PRO A 236 -11.97 -3.49 -10.42
CA PRO A 236 -12.89 -4.46 -11.05
C PRO A 236 -12.30 -5.86 -11.25
N ALA A 237 -10.97 -6.00 -11.37
CA ALA A 237 -10.32 -7.31 -11.44
C ALA A 237 -10.43 -8.09 -10.12
N ALA A 238 -10.43 -7.40 -8.97
CA ALA A 238 -10.60 -8.02 -7.66
C ALA A 238 -11.96 -8.71 -7.53
N GLU A 239 -13.02 -8.05 -7.99
CA GLU A 239 -14.38 -8.59 -7.93
C GLU A 239 -14.57 -9.86 -8.76
N VAL A 240 -13.74 -10.06 -9.79
CA VAL A 240 -13.71 -11.30 -10.58
C VAL A 240 -12.88 -12.39 -9.90
N VAL A 241 -11.70 -12.02 -9.38
CA VAL A 241 -10.76 -12.98 -8.76
C VAL A 241 -11.33 -13.54 -7.47
N PHE A 242 -12.01 -12.73 -6.66
CA PHE A 242 -12.60 -13.14 -5.38
C PHE A 242 -14.07 -13.53 -5.46
N ALA A 243 -14.66 -13.58 -6.67
CA ALA A 243 -16.03 -14.02 -6.83
C ALA A 243 -16.23 -15.45 -6.31
N GLU A 244 -17.21 -15.66 -5.42
CA GLU A 244 -17.56 -17.01 -4.90
C GLU A 244 -17.97 -17.99 -6.02
N THR A 245 -18.53 -17.45 -7.07
CA THR A 245 -18.90 -18.21 -8.29
C THR A 245 -18.29 -17.51 -9.50
N PRO A 246 -17.77 -18.28 -10.49
CA PRO A 246 -17.19 -17.69 -11.69
C PRO A 246 -18.17 -16.72 -12.37
N VAL A 247 -17.69 -15.54 -12.71
CA VAL A 247 -18.42 -14.49 -13.43
C VAL A 247 -17.83 -14.29 -14.82
N ASP A 248 -18.66 -14.02 -15.81
CA ASP A 248 -18.22 -13.81 -17.21
C ASP A 248 -17.64 -12.40 -17.42
N ASP A 249 -18.06 -11.44 -16.60
CA ASP A 249 -17.63 -10.04 -16.62
C ASP A 249 -17.53 -9.47 -15.18
N ALA A 250 -16.73 -8.43 -14.97
CA ALA A 250 -16.63 -7.76 -13.70
C ALA A 250 -17.97 -7.09 -13.33
N PRO A 251 -18.49 -7.27 -12.10
CA PRO A 251 -19.74 -6.64 -11.66
C PRO A 251 -19.62 -5.12 -11.54
N THR A 252 -18.40 -4.62 -11.43
CA THR A 252 -18.08 -3.21 -11.33
C THR A 252 -17.32 -2.71 -12.56
N ALA A 253 -17.18 -1.40 -12.70
CA ALA A 253 -16.28 -0.76 -13.65
C ALA A 253 -15.85 0.60 -13.13
N SER A 254 -14.87 1.21 -13.79
CA SER A 254 -14.31 2.51 -13.41
C SER A 254 -14.71 3.60 -14.39
N ILE A 255 -14.94 4.80 -13.87
CA ILE A 255 -15.10 6.03 -14.66
C ILE A 255 -13.69 6.54 -14.96
N ILE A 256 -13.21 6.29 -16.18
CA ILE A 256 -11.86 6.64 -16.65
C ILE A 256 -11.88 7.81 -17.66
N ALA A 257 -12.89 8.68 -17.55
CA ALA A 257 -12.98 9.87 -18.36
C ALA A 257 -11.79 10.82 -18.12
N PRO A 258 -11.48 11.75 -19.03
CA PRO A 258 -10.42 12.72 -18.82
C PRO A 258 -10.55 13.44 -17.47
N ASP A 259 -9.44 13.65 -16.78
CA ASP A 259 -9.33 14.35 -15.50
C ASP A 259 -10.08 13.72 -14.31
N THR A 260 -10.70 12.53 -14.47
CA THR A 260 -11.40 11.84 -13.37
C THR A 260 -10.52 10.93 -12.54
N CYS A 261 -9.29 10.66 -12.98
CA CYS A 261 -8.36 9.74 -12.32
C CYS A 261 -7.04 10.43 -11.99
N PHE A 262 -6.43 10.05 -10.87
CA PHE A 262 -5.10 10.50 -10.45
C PHE A 262 -4.13 9.31 -10.42
N ARG A 263 -2.94 9.46 -11.06
CA ARG A 263 -1.88 8.44 -10.98
C ARG A 263 -1.23 8.47 -9.59
N GLN A 264 -1.46 7.42 -8.85
CA GLN A 264 -0.83 7.16 -7.57
C GLN A 264 0.35 6.20 -7.76
N ILE A 265 1.45 6.45 -7.05
CA ILE A 265 2.65 5.61 -7.01
C ILE A 265 2.98 5.43 -5.55
N GLU A 266 3.14 4.18 -5.10
CA GLU A 266 3.49 3.86 -3.71
C GLU A 266 4.98 3.55 -3.56
N PHE A 267 5.50 3.91 -2.39
CA PHE A 267 6.92 3.83 -2.09
C PHE A 267 7.19 3.02 -0.84
N VAL A 268 8.37 2.39 -0.83
CA VAL A 268 8.97 1.76 0.34
C VAL A 268 10.17 2.57 0.78
N GLY A 269 10.38 2.72 2.10
CA GLY A 269 11.55 3.36 2.70
C GLY A 269 12.03 2.63 3.94
N ILE A 270 13.34 2.66 4.18
CA ILE A 270 13.95 2.12 5.40
C ILE A 270 13.85 3.18 6.48
N LEU A 271 13.23 2.85 7.62
CA LEU A 271 13.04 3.81 8.70
C LEU A 271 14.37 4.12 9.42
N LYS A 272 14.61 5.40 9.68
CA LYS A 272 15.78 5.84 10.45
C LYS A 272 15.77 5.27 11.85
N GLY A 273 16.94 4.79 12.28
CA GLY A 273 17.11 4.22 13.61
C GLY A 273 16.80 2.73 13.71
N THR A 274 16.57 2.05 12.60
CA THR A 274 16.47 0.58 12.56
C THR A 274 17.81 -0.07 12.94
N ASP A 275 17.74 -1.09 13.80
CA ASP A 275 18.89 -1.97 14.08
C ASP A 275 19.01 -3.12 13.07
N GLN A 276 18.05 -3.25 12.13
CA GLN A 276 17.95 -4.29 11.12
C GLN A 276 18.32 -3.81 9.70
N ARG A 277 19.15 -2.77 9.59
CA ARG A 277 19.48 -2.10 8.30
C ARG A 277 19.78 -3.07 7.15
N ALA A 278 20.64 -4.07 7.39
CA ALA A 278 21.05 -5.00 6.34
C ALA A 278 19.90 -5.93 5.88
N LEU A 279 18.97 -6.28 6.78
CA LEU A 279 17.79 -7.07 6.46
C LEU A 279 16.72 -6.21 5.77
N ALA A 280 16.58 -4.95 6.19
CA ALA A 280 15.70 -3.97 5.56
C ALA A 280 16.11 -3.69 4.10
N GLU A 281 17.40 -3.56 3.80
CA GLU A 281 17.91 -3.42 2.41
C GLU A 281 17.51 -4.62 1.54
N LYS A 282 17.68 -5.84 2.06
CA LYS A 282 17.29 -7.06 1.35
C LYS A 282 15.76 -7.12 1.14
N PHE A 283 14.98 -6.64 2.11
CA PHE A 283 13.53 -6.62 1.98
C PHE A 283 13.07 -5.59 0.93
N VAL A 284 13.70 -4.43 0.88
CA VAL A 284 13.47 -3.44 -0.19
C VAL A 284 13.83 -4.04 -1.57
N ASP A 285 14.98 -4.70 -1.71
CA ASP A 285 15.36 -5.38 -2.95
C ASP A 285 14.36 -6.49 -3.33
N PHE A 286 13.83 -7.21 -2.34
CA PHE A 286 12.80 -8.21 -2.53
C PHE A 286 11.51 -7.60 -3.04
N MET A 287 11.03 -6.48 -2.46
CA MET A 287 9.82 -5.77 -2.92
C MET A 287 9.96 -5.23 -4.36
N LEU A 288 11.15 -4.81 -4.77
CA LEU A 288 11.43 -4.37 -6.14
C LEU A 288 11.72 -5.53 -7.10
N GLY A 289 11.97 -6.71 -6.55
CA GLY A 289 12.28 -7.93 -7.29
C GLY A 289 11.07 -8.47 -8.06
N LYS A 290 11.35 -9.11 -9.20
CA LYS A 290 10.34 -9.62 -10.13
C LYS A 290 9.25 -10.46 -9.46
N GLN A 291 9.60 -11.35 -8.51
CA GLN A 291 8.62 -12.26 -7.89
C GLN A 291 7.59 -11.49 -7.05
N PHE A 292 8.03 -10.52 -6.25
CA PHE A 292 7.13 -9.65 -5.48
C PHE A 292 6.27 -8.79 -6.41
N GLN A 293 6.87 -8.24 -7.45
CA GLN A 293 6.19 -7.40 -8.44
C GLN A 293 5.12 -8.19 -9.23
N GLU A 294 5.31 -9.48 -9.47
CA GLU A 294 4.32 -10.38 -10.10
C GLU A 294 3.18 -10.79 -9.15
N ASP A 295 3.38 -10.71 -7.82
CA ASP A 295 2.38 -10.99 -6.80
C ASP A 295 1.40 -9.80 -6.61
N MET A 296 1.91 -8.56 -6.68
CA MET A 296 1.16 -7.33 -6.45
C MET A 296 -0.20 -7.25 -7.17
N PRO A 297 -0.33 -7.58 -8.47
CA PRO A 297 -1.60 -7.47 -9.18
C PRO A 297 -2.73 -8.32 -8.61
N LEU A 298 -2.44 -9.44 -7.93
CA LEU A 298 -3.45 -10.32 -7.33
C LEU A 298 -3.60 -10.16 -5.82
N GLN A 299 -2.71 -9.43 -5.17
CA GLN A 299 -2.77 -9.17 -3.74
C GLN A 299 -3.29 -7.75 -3.44
N MET A 300 -2.76 -6.76 -4.16
CA MET A 300 -3.06 -5.34 -3.96
C MET A 300 -3.95 -4.76 -5.08
N PHE A 301 -4.12 -5.49 -6.19
CA PHE A 301 -4.85 -5.02 -7.39
C PHE A 301 -4.33 -3.68 -7.93
N VAL A 302 -3.03 -3.50 -7.89
CA VAL A 302 -2.27 -2.39 -8.47
C VAL A 302 -1.26 -2.89 -9.50
N TYR A 303 -0.70 -2.00 -10.30
CA TYR A 303 0.29 -2.34 -11.31
C TYR A 303 1.70 -2.33 -10.73
N PRO A 304 2.54 -3.33 -11.03
CA PRO A 304 3.95 -3.30 -10.64
C PRO A 304 4.70 -2.19 -11.40
N VAL A 305 5.68 -1.54 -10.74
CA VAL A 305 6.55 -0.57 -11.42
C VAL A 305 7.62 -1.24 -12.28
N ASN A 306 7.93 -2.52 -12.03
CA ASN A 306 8.90 -3.27 -12.83
C ASN A 306 8.25 -3.77 -14.12
N PRO A 307 8.63 -3.26 -15.30
CA PRO A 307 8.01 -3.63 -16.57
C PRO A 307 8.29 -5.08 -17.01
N ASN A 308 9.23 -5.77 -16.32
CA ASN A 308 9.54 -7.17 -16.57
C ASN A 308 8.64 -8.14 -15.77
N ALA A 309 7.79 -7.62 -14.86
CA ALA A 309 6.81 -8.41 -14.14
C ALA A 309 5.65 -8.80 -15.06
N ALA A 310 5.30 -10.09 -15.07
CA ALA A 310 4.17 -10.59 -15.85
C ALA A 310 2.86 -10.27 -15.12
N LEU A 311 1.89 -9.74 -15.85
CA LEU A 311 0.54 -9.51 -15.31
C LEU A 311 -0.31 -10.78 -15.44
N PRO A 312 -1.08 -11.19 -14.42
CA PRO A 312 -2.01 -12.28 -14.47
C PRO A 312 -3.12 -12.06 -15.52
N GLU A 313 -3.63 -13.12 -16.14
CA GLU A 313 -4.65 -13.04 -17.19
C GLU A 313 -5.92 -12.28 -16.72
N ALA A 314 -6.39 -12.57 -15.51
CA ALA A 314 -7.55 -11.89 -14.94
C ALA A 314 -7.30 -10.37 -14.80
N PHE A 315 -6.11 -9.99 -14.37
CA PHE A 315 -5.74 -8.59 -14.23
C PHE A 315 -5.67 -7.89 -15.60
N VAL A 316 -5.04 -8.51 -16.59
CA VAL A 316 -4.97 -7.97 -17.96
C VAL A 316 -6.37 -7.80 -18.57
N LYS A 317 -7.31 -8.71 -18.26
CA LYS A 317 -8.66 -8.67 -18.83
C LYS A 317 -9.59 -7.65 -18.16
N TYR A 318 -9.51 -7.48 -16.85
CA TYR A 318 -10.52 -6.75 -16.08
C TYR A 318 -10.01 -5.49 -15.40
N ALA A 319 -8.71 -5.39 -15.10
CA ALA A 319 -8.14 -4.16 -14.59
C ALA A 319 -8.13 -3.08 -15.68
N GLN A 320 -8.53 -1.89 -15.30
CA GLN A 320 -8.53 -0.72 -16.18
C GLN A 320 -7.42 0.24 -15.76
N SER A 321 -6.95 1.06 -16.68
CA SER A 321 -6.08 2.20 -16.42
C SER A 321 -6.55 3.39 -17.24
N ALA A 322 -6.37 4.59 -16.71
CA ALA A 322 -6.66 5.81 -17.46
C ALA A 322 -5.57 6.05 -18.52
N GLU A 323 -5.96 6.39 -19.74
CA GLU A 323 -5.00 6.75 -20.80
C GLU A 323 -4.21 8.02 -20.45
N LEU A 324 -4.89 8.96 -19.80
CA LEU A 324 -4.33 10.27 -19.42
C LEU A 324 -4.75 10.58 -17.97
N PRO A 325 -4.17 9.89 -16.98
CA PRO A 325 -4.44 10.21 -15.58
C PRO A 325 -3.84 11.57 -15.22
N VAL A 326 -4.46 12.26 -14.29
CA VAL A 326 -3.85 13.44 -13.67
C VAL A 326 -2.56 13.02 -12.99
N THR A 327 -1.49 13.72 -13.27
CA THR A 327 -0.23 13.67 -12.56
C THR A 327 0.11 15.07 -12.05
N MET A 328 0.71 15.15 -10.87
CA MET A 328 1.02 16.43 -10.26
C MET A 328 2.47 16.43 -9.76
N PRO A 329 3.26 17.49 -10.03
CA PRO A 329 4.60 17.58 -9.48
C PRO A 329 4.60 17.54 -7.96
N SER A 330 5.52 16.78 -7.36
CA SER A 330 5.63 16.60 -5.91
C SER A 330 5.78 17.94 -5.18
N GLU A 331 6.50 18.89 -5.76
CA GLU A 331 6.70 20.23 -5.23
C GLU A 331 5.38 21.02 -5.15
N LEU A 332 4.50 20.85 -6.13
CA LEU A 332 3.19 21.52 -6.13
C LEU A 332 2.31 20.94 -5.01
N ILE A 333 2.31 19.63 -4.85
CA ILE A 333 1.60 18.95 -3.76
C ILE A 333 2.18 19.40 -2.41
N ALA A 334 3.51 19.37 -2.25
CA ALA A 334 4.20 19.80 -1.03
C ALA A 334 3.80 21.20 -0.57
N GLN A 335 3.73 22.15 -1.51
CA GLN A 335 3.44 23.56 -1.22
C GLN A 335 1.97 23.82 -0.86
N ASN A 336 1.04 23.00 -1.33
CA ASN A 336 -0.38 23.34 -1.27
C ASN A 336 -1.27 22.30 -0.56
N ARG A 337 -0.78 21.08 -0.35
CA ARG A 337 -1.57 19.97 0.21
C ARG A 337 -2.30 20.34 1.49
N ASP A 338 -1.61 20.95 2.43
CA ASP A 338 -2.18 21.29 3.75
C ASP A 338 -3.29 22.33 3.62
N GLU A 339 -3.14 23.30 2.71
CA GLU A 339 -4.18 24.29 2.39
C GLU A 339 -5.38 23.65 1.69
N TRP A 340 -5.15 22.73 0.76
CA TRP A 340 -6.23 21.99 0.10
C TRP A 340 -7.02 21.15 1.07
N ILE A 341 -6.34 20.37 1.93
CA ILE A 341 -6.98 19.54 2.96
C ILE A 341 -7.76 20.42 3.96
N GLN A 342 -7.20 21.56 4.39
CA GLN A 342 -7.88 22.46 5.30
C GLN A 342 -9.13 23.07 4.68
N THR A 343 -9.03 23.52 3.43
CA THR A 343 -10.15 24.07 2.66
C THR A 343 -11.26 23.04 2.48
N TRP A 344 -10.88 21.82 2.09
CA TRP A 344 -11.81 20.69 1.94
C TRP A 344 -12.50 20.37 3.29
N THR A 345 -11.72 20.27 4.37
CA THR A 345 -12.24 19.98 5.73
C THR A 345 -13.27 21.03 6.17
N ASP A 346 -12.97 22.30 5.93
CA ASP A 346 -13.87 23.41 6.30
C ASP A 346 -15.19 23.39 5.51
N ILE A 347 -15.14 22.90 4.29
CA ILE A 347 -16.32 22.77 3.42
C ILE A 347 -17.09 21.50 3.74
N VAL A 348 -16.44 20.35 3.74
CA VAL A 348 -17.11 19.04 3.72
C VAL A 348 -17.47 18.54 5.11
N LEU A 349 -16.59 18.72 6.11
CA LEU A 349 -16.78 18.18 7.45
C LEU A 349 -17.39 19.17 8.46
N LYS A 350 -17.45 20.47 8.17
CA LYS A 350 -18.08 21.50 9.04
C LYS A 350 -19.35 22.04 8.42
#